data_87c99000d185ef22cb1649a08fd0fe52
#
_entry.id   87c99000d185ef22cb1649a08fd0fe52
#
_cell.length_a   1.000
_cell.length_b   1.000
_cell.length_c   1.000
_cell.angle_alpha   90.00
_cell.angle_beta   90.00
_cell.angle_gamma   90.00
#
_symmetry.space_group_name_H-M   'P 1'
#
loop_
_entity.id
_entity.type
_entity.pdbx_description
1 polymer ?
#
loop_
_entity_poly.entity_id
_entity_poly.type
_entity_poly.pdbx_seq_one_letter_code
_entity_poly.pdbx_strand_id
1 'polypeptide(L)'
;MLKCFEFKNLTSMLSIATIGATLSLGLGTALAEETAKDKNASEGEILRALTPEKKPLTRGLSVGSYRADPAESQFVQKIRGRLARSLSVNEREEIANLVKDKPKIDLEITFNYNSAEISSKSLPSVEALGRALSNSDLKGSTFVVAGHTDAAGGESYNQDLSERRADSIKRFLVEKYGINGMDLVTVGYGRGKLKDPNQPMAEANRRVQVVNTENKAIASK
;
A
#
# COMPACT_ATOMS: atom_id res chain seq x y z
N MET A 1 20.53 -14.99 60.23
CA MET A 1 20.78 -13.74 60.99
C MET A 1 19.89 -12.65 60.42
N LEU A 2 18.86 -12.34 61.19
CA LEU A 2 17.92 -11.23 60.95
C LEU A 2 18.62 -9.89 61.14
N LYS A 3 18.23 -8.88 60.38
CA LYS A 3 18.13 -7.50 60.85
C LYS A 3 17.04 -6.78 60.08
N CYS A 4 15.92 -6.65 60.77
CA CYS A 4 14.90 -5.61 60.61
C CYS A 4 15.53 -4.26 60.88
N PHE A 5 15.11 -3.22 60.16
CA PHE A 5 15.12 -1.86 60.68
C PHE A 5 13.86 -1.09 60.30
N GLU A 6 13.31 -0.52 61.34
CA GLU A 6 11.96 0.01 61.51
C GLU A 6 11.75 1.43 60.93
N PHE A 7 10.47 1.69 60.77
CA PHE A 7 9.72 2.95 60.66
C PHE A 7 10.25 4.12 61.49
N LYS A 8 10.14 5.33 60.91
CA LYS A 8 9.75 6.51 61.68
C LYS A 8 8.91 7.47 60.87
N ASN A 9 7.64 7.54 61.30
CA ASN A 9 6.70 8.64 61.03
C ASN A 9 7.23 9.93 61.61
N LEU A 10 7.00 11.06 60.98
CA LEU A 10 6.79 12.30 61.67
C LEU A 10 5.79 13.20 60.91
N THR A 11 4.65 13.34 61.57
CA THR A 11 3.59 14.32 61.33
C THR A 11 4.04 15.71 61.72
N SER A 12 3.63 16.79 61.06
CA SER A 12 3.07 17.99 61.70
C SER A 12 2.96 19.20 60.72
N MET A 13 1.81 19.75 60.69
CA MET A 13 1.20 21.10 60.84
C MET A 13 1.20 21.98 59.58
N LEU A 14 0.05 22.16 59.03
CA LEU A 14 -0.98 23.22 59.17
C LEU A 14 -0.45 24.68 59.14
N SER A 15 -0.70 25.43 58.10
CA SER A 15 -0.97 26.87 58.17
C SER A 15 -1.82 27.35 57.00
N ILE A 16 -2.77 28.14 57.35
CA ILE A 16 -3.96 28.68 56.70
C ILE A 16 -3.61 29.97 55.90
N ALA A 17 -4.39 30.16 54.83
CA ALA A 17 -4.86 31.42 54.22
C ALA A 17 -3.92 32.26 53.38
N THR A 18 -4.29 32.52 52.16
CA THR A 18 -4.90 33.80 51.78
C THR A 18 -5.52 33.72 50.36
N ILE A 19 -6.70 34.28 50.26
CA ILE A 19 -7.49 34.51 49.07
C ILE A 19 -6.80 35.53 48.18
N GLY A 20 -6.56 35.16 46.93
CA GLY A 20 -6.11 36.10 45.89
C GLY A 20 -6.78 35.71 44.59
N ALA A 21 -7.93 36.35 44.29
CA ALA A 21 -8.58 36.26 43.00
C ALA A 21 -7.73 36.99 41.95
N THR A 22 -7.08 36.26 41.07
CA THR A 22 -6.55 36.82 39.82
C THR A 22 -7.24 36.14 38.66
N LEU A 23 -8.01 36.95 37.98
CA LEU A 23 -8.64 36.75 36.69
C LEU A 23 -7.50 36.54 35.65
N SER A 24 -7.12 35.31 35.33
CA SER A 24 -6.22 35.02 34.22
C SER A 24 -7.02 34.59 33.00
N LEU A 25 -6.99 35.45 31.99
CA LEU A 25 -7.41 35.14 30.62
C LEU A 25 -6.82 33.81 30.21
N GLY A 26 -7.67 32.84 29.97
CA GLY A 26 -7.27 31.56 29.38
C GLY A 26 -6.82 31.78 27.94
N LEU A 27 -5.53 31.83 27.71
CA LEU A 27 -4.96 31.49 26.40
C LEU A 27 -5.13 29.99 26.26
N GLY A 28 -6.16 29.58 25.54
CA GLY A 28 -6.31 28.22 25.07
C GLY A 28 -5.18 27.90 24.11
N THR A 29 -4.12 27.28 24.62
CA THR A 29 -3.18 26.57 23.76
C THR A 29 -3.95 25.38 23.20
N ALA A 30 -4.52 25.54 22.01
CA ALA A 30 -4.90 24.43 21.19
C ALA A 30 -3.62 23.63 20.95
N LEU A 31 -3.43 22.56 21.73
CA LEU A 31 -2.54 21.48 21.36
C LEU A 31 -3.08 20.96 20.04
N ALA A 32 -2.50 21.42 18.94
CA ALA A 32 -2.59 20.73 17.67
C ALA A 32 -2.00 19.35 17.93
N GLU A 33 -2.87 18.39 18.13
CA GLU A 33 -2.56 16.98 18.07
C GLU A 33 -2.09 16.75 16.64
N GLU A 34 -0.78 16.87 16.44
CA GLU A 34 -0.12 16.47 15.22
C GLU A 34 -0.28 14.96 15.16
N THR A 35 -1.44 14.56 14.61
CA THR A 35 -1.69 13.16 14.30
C THR A 35 -0.57 12.75 13.35
N ALA A 36 0.38 11.97 13.88
CA ALA A 36 1.37 11.29 13.09
C ALA A 36 0.61 10.64 11.93
N LYS A 37 0.75 11.19 10.73
CA LYS A 37 0.07 10.71 9.53
C LYS A 37 0.47 9.26 9.38
N ASP A 38 -0.48 8.39 9.69
CA ASP A 38 -0.29 6.95 9.61
C ASP A 38 0.19 6.67 8.18
N LYS A 39 1.40 6.15 8.02
CA LYS A 39 2.02 5.88 6.71
C LYS A 39 1.25 4.80 5.92
N ASN A 40 0.25 4.22 6.55
CA ASN A 40 -0.59 3.20 5.98
C ASN A 40 -1.73 3.83 5.17
N ALA A 41 -1.78 3.52 3.88
CA ALA A 41 -2.90 3.95 3.05
C ALA A 41 -4.21 3.33 3.55
N SER A 42 -5.23 4.16 3.71
CA SER A 42 -6.58 3.74 4.08
C SER A 42 -7.27 3.01 2.92
N GLU A 43 -8.28 2.19 3.23
CA GLU A 43 -9.13 1.52 2.23
C GLU A 43 -9.70 2.50 1.19
N GLY A 44 -10.20 3.66 1.67
CA GLY A 44 -10.78 4.68 0.78
C GLY A 44 -9.76 5.34 -0.15
N GLU A 45 -8.52 5.53 0.30
CA GLU A 45 -7.43 6.03 -0.55
C GLU A 45 -7.04 4.99 -1.60
N ILE A 46 -6.93 3.72 -1.22
CA ILE A 46 -6.62 2.62 -2.15
C ILE A 46 -7.72 2.50 -3.20
N LEU A 47 -8.99 2.48 -2.77
CA LEU A 47 -10.14 2.40 -3.67
C LEU A 47 -10.13 3.55 -4.68
N ARG A 48 -9.93 4.79 -4.21
CA ARG A 48 -9.88 5.98 -5.09
C ARG A 48 -8.72 5.91 -6.07
N ALA A 49 -7.54 5.50 -5.61
CA ALA A 49 -6.34 5.40 -6.46
C ALA A 49 -6.46 4.31 -7.53
N LEU A 50 -7.16 3.21 -7.24
CA LEU A 50 -7.33 2.10 -8.15
C LEU A 50 -8.59 2.21 -9.03
N THR A 51 -9.52 3.11 -8.69
CA THR A 51 -10.71 3.34 -9.51
C THR A 51 -10.34 4.25 -10.69
N PRO A 52 -10.51 3.81 -11.94
CA PRO A 52 -10.25 4.65 -13.11
C PRO A 52 -11.14 5.89 -13.10
N GLU A 53 -10.57 7.08 -13.36
CA GLU A 53 -11.34 8.32 -13.41
C GLU A 53 -12.38 8.27 -14.54
N LYS A 54 -13.65 8.59 -14.20
CA LYS A 54 -14.68 8.85 -15.19
C LYS A 54 -14.39 10.23 -15.79
N LYS A 55 -13.79 10.30 -16.98
CA LYS A 55 -13.74 11.59 -17.69
C LYS A 55 -15.18 12.07 -17.94
N PRO A 56 -15.53 13.31 -17.54
CA PRO A 56 -16.85 13.84 -17.82
C PRO A 56 -17.06 13.89 -19.33
N LEU A 57 -18.21 13.42 -19.79
CA LEU A 57 -18.67 13.59 -21.17
C LEU A 57 -18.87 15.08 -21.42
N THR A 58 -17.85 15.77 -21.92
CA THR A 58 -18.05 17.11 -22.50
C THR A 58 -18.87 16.93 -23.77
N ARG A 59 -19.99 17.64 -23.80
CA ARG A 59 -20.96 17.66 -24.90
C ARG A 59 -20.36 18.35 -26.12
N GLY A 60 -19.49 17.66 -26.84
CA GLY A 60 -18.81 18.21 -28.02
C GLY A 60 -18.01 17.13 -28.74
N LEU A 61 -18.59 16.61 -29.79
CA LEU A 61 -17.99 15.95 -30.95
C LEU A 61 -16.74 15.08 -30.73
N SER A 62 -16.96 13.84 -30.94
CA SER A 62 -16.17 12.63 -31.07
C SER A 62 -16.21 11.76 -29.84
N VAL A 63 -17.15 10.82 -29.89
CA VAL A 63 -17.15 9.58 -29.16
C VAL A 63 -15.95 8.75 -29.63
N GLY A 64 -14.77 9.12 -29.18
CA GLY A 64 -13.68 8.18 -29.10
C GLY A 64 -14.04 7.22 -27.99
N SER A 65 -14.81 6.17 -28.32
CA SER A 65 -14.91 5.01 -27.46
C SER A 65 -13.48 4.58 -27.16
N TYR A 66 -13.02 4.72 -25.90
CA TYR A 66 -11.82 4.05 -25.45
C TYR A 66 -12.13 2.55 -25.47
N ARG A 67 -12.08 1.96 -26.65
CA ARG A 67 -11.97 0.53 -26.81
C ARG A 67 -10.61 0.19 -26.22
N ALA A 68 -10.60 -0.66 -25.19
CA ALA A 68 -9.36 -1.31 -24.79
C ALA A 68 -8.70 -1.86 -26.05
N ASP A 69 -7.41 -1.57 -26.24
CA ASP A 69 -6.67 -2.11 -27.38
C ASP A 69 -6.85 -3.63 -27.36
N PRO A 70 -7.32 -4.23 -28.45
CA PRO A 70 -7.50 -5.68 -28.52
C PRO A 70 -6.22 -6.45 -28.17
N ALA A 71 -5.06 -5.94 -28.53
CA ALA A 71 -3.77 -6.53 -28.20
C ALA A 71 -3.50 -6.46 -26.68
N GLU A 72 -3.79 -5.32 -26.03
CA GLU A 72 -3.69 -5.15 -24.59
C GLU A 72 -4.62 -6.12 -23.85
N SER A 73 -5.88 -6.22 -24.29
CA SER A 73 -6.87 -7.13 -23.69
C SER A 73 -6.45 -8.59 -23.81
N GLN A 74 -5.93 -9.00 -24.97
CA GLN A 74 -5.41 -10.36 -25.19
C GLN A 74 -4.19 -10.63 -24.29
N PHE A 75 -3.28 -9.66 -24.15
CA PHE A 75 -2.13 -9.82 -23.30
C PHE A 75 -2.54 -9.95 -21.83
N VAL A 76 -3.45 -9.11 -21.34
CA VAL A 76 -3.99 -9.22 -19.97
C VAL A 76 -4.60 -10.61 -19.74
N GLN A 77 -5.38 -11.13 -20.69
CA GLN A 77 -5.95 -12.48 -20.58
C GLN A 77 -4.88 -13.57 -20.54
N LYS A 78 -3.81 -13.43 -21.32
CA LYS A 78 -2.67 -14.37 -21.33
C LYS A 78 -1.94 -14.43 -19.98
N ILE A 79 -1.82 -13.29 -19.29
CA ILE A 79 -1.07 -13.20 -18.03
C ILE A 79 -1.94 -13.39 -16.78
N ARG A 80 -3.27 -13.44 -16.91
CA ARG A 80 -4.19 -13.58 -15.77
C ARG A 80 -3.82 -14.76 -14.88
N GLY A 81 -3.81 -14.51 -13.58
CA GLY A 81 -3.54 -15.50 -12.56
C GLY A 81 -2.09 -15.97 -12.46
N ARG A 82 -1.19 -15.53 -13.35
CA ARG A 82 0.20 -15.97 -13.33
C ARG A 82 0.96 -15.44 -12.12
N LEU A 83 1.90 -16.26 -11.65
CA LEU A 83 2.81 -15.93 -10.58
C LEU A 83 4.09 -15.26 -11.15
N ALA A 84 4.71 -14.38 -10.36
CA ALA A 84 5.87 -13.60 -10.76
C ALA A 84 7.00 -14.46 -11.35
N ARG A 85 7.32 -15.58 -10.69
CA ARG A 85 8.37 -16.50 -11.12
C ARG A 85 8.09 -17.22 -12.44
N SER A 86 6.86 -17.20 -12.92
CA SER A 86 6.48 -17.84 -14.20
C SER A 86 6.60 -16.90 -15.39
N LEU A 87 6.93 -15.63 -15.17
CA LEU A 87 7.05 -14.60 -16.18
C LEU A 87 8.46 -14.52 -16.75
N SER A 88 8.58 -14.49 -18.08
CA SER A 88 9.83 -14.19 -18.75
C SER A 88 10.23 -12.71 -18.59
N VAL A 89 11.48 -12.38 -18.91
CA VAL A 89 11.98 -11.00 -18.89
C VAL A 89 11.15 -10.11 -19.80
N ASN A 90 10.84 -10.58 -21.03
CA ASN A 90 10.05 -9.83 -21.99
C ASN A 90 8.62 -9.57 -21.49
N GLU A 91 7.98 -10.57 -20.90
CA GLU A 91 6.64 -10.42 -20.32
C GLU A 91 6.64 -9.42 -19.15
N ARG A 92 7.69 -9.38 -18.31
CA ARG A 92 7.81 -8.39 -17.25
C ARG A 92 7.92 -6.97 -17.79
N GLU A 93 8.68 -6.76 -18.88
CA GLU A 93 8.77 -5.45 -19.52
C GLU A 93 7.45 -5.07 -20.23
N GLU A 94 6.78 -6.02 -20.85
CA GLU A 94 5.47 -5.79 -21.46
C GLU A 94 4.42 -5.40 -20.39
N ILE A 95 4.43 -6.06 -19.22
CA ILE A 95 3.61 -5.67 -18.07
C ILE A 95 3.98 -4.25 -17.60
N ALA A 96 5.27 -3.91 -17.50
CA ALA A 96 5.71 -2.59 -17.08
C ALA A 96 5.19 -1.49 -18.02
N ASN A 97 5.18 -1.74 -19.32
CA ASN A 97 4.64 -0.81 -20.31
C ASN A 97 3.12 -0.70 -20.21
N LEU A 98 2.42 -1.82 -20.05
CA LEU A 98 0.97 -1.88 -19.86
C LEU A 98 0.50 -1.03 -18.68
N VAL A 99 1.20 -1.11 -17.54
CA VAL A 99 0.76 -0.47 -16.28
C VAL A 99 1.22 0.99 -16.13
N LYS A 100 2.00 1.51 -17.07
CA LYS A 100 2.63 2.83 -16.97
C LYS A 100 1.64 3.95 -16.66
N ASP A 101 0.53 3.99 -17.38
CA ASP A 101 -0.47 5.06 -17.34
C ASP A 101 -1.80 4.62 -16.70
N LYS A 102 -1.80 3.47 -16.02
CA LYS A 102 -2.98 2.91 -15.36
C LYS A 102 -3.14 3.43 -13.93
N PRO A 103 -4.37 3.38 -13.38
CA PRO A 103 -4.64 3.67 -11.98
C PRO A 103 -3.81 2.77 -11.07
N LYS A 104 -3.05 3.37 -10.15
CA LYS A 104 -2.09 2.64 -9.31
C LYS A 104 -1.90 3.28 -7.94
N ILE A 105 -1.45 2.46 -7.01
CA ILE A 105 -1.03 2.90 -5.69
C ILE A 105 0.27 2.21 -5.30
N ASP A 106 1.17 2.95 -4.66
CA ASP A 106 2.37 2.41 -4.03
C ASP A 106 2.10 2.22 -2.53
N LEU A 107 2.30 1.02 -2.03
CA LEU A 107 2.15 0.67 -0.61
C LEU A 107 3.52 0.37 -0.02
N GLU A 108 3.86 1.03 1.09
CA GLU A 108 5.07 0.74 1.86
C GLU A 108 4.83 -0.54 2.69
N ILE A 109 4.97 -1.70 2.06
CA ILE A 109 4.82 -2.99 2.73
C ILE A 109 6.19 -3.50 3.14
N THR A 110 6.41 -3.60 4.44
CA THR A 110 7.61 -4.19 5.01
C THR A 110 7.41 -5.69 5.21
N PHE A 111 8.49 -6.42 5.04
CA PHE A 111 8.56 -7.86 5.24
C PHE A 111 9.59 -8.16 6.33
N ASN A 112 9.52 -9.32 6.94
CA ASN A 112 10.54 -9.75 7.87
C ASN A 112 11.91 -9.82 7.18
N TYR A 113 12.99 -9.68 7.94
CA TYR A 113 14.34 -9.64 7.37
C TYR A 113 14.61 -10.89 6.52
N ASN A 114 15.14 -10.70 5.32
CA ASN A 114 15.43 -11.75 4.35
C ASN A 114 14.25 -12.71 4.07
N SER A 115 13.01 -12.19 4.16
CA SER A 115 11.79 -12.98 4.06
C SER A 115 10.79 -12.35 3.09
N ALA A 116 9.85 -13.16 2.65
CA ALA A 116 8.62 -12.75 1.97
C ALA A 116 7.40 -12.79 2.91
N GLU A 117 7.61 -13.03 4.20
CA GLU A 117 6.56 -12.96 5.21
C GLU A 117 6.22 -11.51 5.52
N ILE A 118 4.92 -11.18 5.42
CA ILE A 118 4.41 -9.83 5.69
C ILE A 118 4.62 -9.53 7.17
N SER A 119 5.31 -8.44 7.48
CA SER A 119 5.52 -8.03 8.87
C SER A 119 4.19 -7.63 9.53
N SER A 120 4.09 -7.82 10.84
CA SER A 120 2.91 -7.40 11.62
C SER A 120 2.60 -5.90 11.47
N LYS A 121 3.64 -5.08 11.28
CA LYS A 121 3.52 -3.64 11.03
C LYS A 121 2.78 -3.32 9.73
N SER A 122 2.90 -4.16 8.73
CA SER A 122 2.29 -3.93 7.40
C SER A 122 0.97 -4.66 7.18
N LEU A 123 0.56 -5.52 8.12
CA LEU A 123 -0.73 -6.20 8.04
C LEU A 123 -1.90 -5.23 7.85
N PRO A 124 -2.01 -4.09 8.58
CA PRO A 124 -3.11 -3.15 8.37
C PRO A 124 -3.20 -2.63 6.94
N SER A 125 -2.06 -2.33 6.29
CA SER A 125 -2.02 -1.88 4.90
C SER A 125 -2.47 -2.96 3.92
N VAL A 126 -2.05 -4.21 4.12
CA VAL A 126 -2.44 -5.34 3.27
C VAL A 126 -3.92 -5.70 3.47
N GLU A 127 -4.42 -5.56 4.70
CA GLU A 127 -5.83 -5.72 5.02
C GLU A 127 -6.70 -4.62 4.39
N ALA A 128 -6.26 -3.37 4.44
CA ALA A 128 -6.91 -2.26 3.76
C ALA A 128 -6.97 -2.49 2.24
N LEU A 129 -5.87 -3.01 1.65
CA LEU A 129 -5.84 -3.42 0.24
C LEU A 129 -6.87 -4.53 -0.02
N GLY A 130 -6.94 -5.56 0.82
CA GLY A 130 -7.89 -6.65 0.68
C GLY A 130 -9.34 -6.17 0.69
N ARG A 131 -9.70 -5.28 1.62
CA ARG A 131 -11.04 -4.67 1.68
C ARG A 131 -11.33 -3.82 0.44
N ALA A 132 -10.37 -2.99 0.01
CA ALA A 132 -10.53 -2.15 -1.17
C ALA A 132 -10.76 -2.99 -2.44
N LEU A 133 -9.97 -4.05 -2.66
CA LEU A 133 -10.13 -4.93 -3.82
C LEU A 133 -11.42 -5.77 -3.78
N SER A 134 -12.00 -5.97 -2.59
CA SER A 134 -13.29 -6.66 -2.42
C SER A 134 -14.49 -5.74 -2.69
N ASN A 135 -14.26 -4.43 -2.88
CA ASN A 135 -15.33 -3.47 -3.14
C ASN A 135 -15.98 -3.73 -4.52
N SER A 136 -17.29 -3.51 -4.59
CA SER A 136 -18.09 -3.69 -5.82
C SER A 136 -17.56 -2.87 -7.02
N ASP A 137 -16.97 -1.69 -6.76
CA ASP A 137 -16.46 -0.80 -7.80
C ASP A 137 -15.22 -1.35 -8.53
N LEU A 138 -14.51 -2.27 -7.89
CA LEU A 138 -13.32 -2.94 -8.42
C LEU A 138 -13.55 -4.40 -8.79
N LYS A 139 -14.78 -4.90 -8.58
CA LYS A 139 -15.14 -6.30 -8.86
C LYS A 139 -15.03 -6.60 -10.35
N GLY A 140 -14.32 -7.69 -10.67
CA GLY A 140 -14.10 -8.14 -12.05
C GLY A 140 -12.87 -7.51 -12.72
N SER A 141 -12.23 -6.52 -12.10
CA SER A 141 -10.99 -5.95 -12.59
C SER A 141 -9.82 -6.90 -12.38
N THR A 142 -8.82 -6.83 -13.26
CA THR A 142 -7.55 -7.53 -13.11
C THR A 142 -6.50 -6.57 -12.55
N PHE A 143 -5.75 -7.03 -11.55
CA PHE A 143 -4.74 -6.23 -10.88
C PHE A 143 -3.35 -6.81 -11.06
N VAL A 144 -2.37 -5.94 -11.28
CA VAL A 144 -0.95 -6.29 -11.21
C VAL A 144 -0.43 -5.90 -9.82
N VAL A 145 0.14 -6.87 -9.11
CA VAL A 145 0.83 -6.68 -7.82
C VAL A 145 2.33 -6.77 -8.09
N ALA A 146 3.00 -5.63 -8.09
CA ALA A 146 4.41 -5.51 -8.44
C ALA A 146 5.28 -5.33 -7.18
N GLY A 147 6.23 -6.24 -6.96
CA GLY A 147 7.23 -6.13 -5.91
C GLY A 147 8.47 -5.36 -6.37
N HIS A 148 8.97 -4.48 -5.50
CA HIS A 148 10.20 -3.72 -5.72
C HIS A 148 11.14 -3.83 -4.53
N THR A 149 12.43 -3.72 -4.78
CA THR A 149 13.48 -3.61 -3.75
C THR A 149 14.24 -2.30 -3.94
N ASP A 150 15.03 -1.93 -2.93
CA ASP A 150 16.11 -0.97 -3.11
C ASP A 150 17.28 -1.60 -3.89
N ALA A 151 18.35 -0.85 -4.09
CA ALA A 151 19.52 -1.32 -4.82
C ALA A 151 20.52 -2.09 -3.95
N ALA A 152 20.23 -2.36 -2.67
CA ALA A 152 21.10 -3.15 -1.81
C ALA A 152 21.13 -4.60 -2.28
N GLY A 153 22.33 -5.17 -2.34
CA GLY A 153 22.53 -6.58 -2.74
C GLY A 153 22.58 -6.81 -4.25
N GLY A 154 22.62 -8.08 -4.62
CA GLY A 154 22.75 -8.53 -6.02
C GLY A 154 21.44 -8.43 -6.79
N GLU A 155 21.54 -8.28 -8.10
CA GLU A 155 20.36 -8.16 -8.97
C GLU A 155 19.47 -9.40 -8.94
N SER A 156 20.06 -10.58 -9.12
CA SER A 156 19.33 -11.86 -9.10
C SER A 156 18.62 -12.11 -7.77
N TYR A 157 19.28 -11.77 -6.65
CA TYR A 157 18.71 -11.86 -5.32
C TYR A 157 17.49 -10.93 -5.16
N ASN A 158 17.63 -9.67 -5.58
CA ASN A 158 16.53 -8.69 -5.50
C ASN A 158 15.37 -9.07 -6.41
N GLN A 159 15.65 -9.65 -7.58
CA GLN A 159 14.64 -10.15 -8.49
C GLN A 159 13.81 -11.26 -7.81
N ASP A 160 14.46 -12.31 -7.31
CA ASP A 160 13.79 -13.41 -6.61
C ASP A 160 13.02 -12.92 -5.35
N LEU A 161 13.64 -12.03 -4.56
CA LEU A 161 13.00 -11.49 -3.36
C LEU A 161 11.74 -10.70 -3.68
N SER A 162 11.76 -9.88 -4.71
CA SER A 162 10.60 -9.08 -5.14
C SER A 162 9.47 -9.97 -5.68
N GLU A 163 9.79 -11.03 -6.41
CA GLU A 163 8.83 -12.02 -6.89
C GLU A 163 8.14 -12.73 -5.73
N ARG A 164 8.93 -13.27 -4.78
CA ARG A 164 8.37 -13.95 -3.59
C ARG A 164 7.49 -13.04 -2.75
N ARG A 165 7.84 -11.76 -2.62
CA ARG A 165 7.04 -10.77 -1.89
C ARG A 165 5.71 -10.47 -2.57
N ALA A 166 5.72 -10.28 -3.89
CA ALA A 166 4.49 -10.10 -4.66
C ALA A 166 3.56 -11.32 -4.56
N ASP A 167 4.13 -12.54 -4.67
CA ASP A 167 3.38 -13.78 -4.54
C ASP A 167 2.79 -13.99 -3.13
N SER A 168 3.48 -13.51 -2.07
CA SER A 168 2.94 -13.56 -0.70
C SER A 168 1.76 -12.64 -0.50
N ILE A 169 1.79 -11.44 -1.07
CA ILE A 169 0.63 -10.53 -1.04
C ILE A 169 -0.56 -11.16 -1.78
N LYS A 170 -0.36 -11.71 -2.96
CA LYS A 170 -1.41 -12.42 -3.70
C LYS A 170 -2.03 -13.53 -2.86
N ARG A 171 -1.18 -14.38 -2.25
CA ARG A 171 -1.64 -15.48 -1.41
C ARG A 171 -2.50 -14.98 -0.25
N PHE A 172 -2.04 -13.96 0.47
CA PHE A 172 -2.79 -13.35 1.57
C PHE A 172 -4.17 -12.82 1.13
N LEU A 173 -4.23 -12.14 -0.02
CA LEU A 173 -5.46 -11.58 -0.56
C LEU A 173 -6.46 -12.68 -0.96
N VAL A 174 -5.97 -13.76 -1.57
CA VAL A 174 -6.81 -14.91 -1.95
C VAL A 174 -7.33 -15.63 -0.70
N GLU A 175 -6.45 -15.96 0.24
CA GLU A 175 -6.79 -16.76 1.42
C GLU A 175 -7.68 -16.00 2.41
N LYS A 176 -7.39 -14.72 2.67
CA LYS A 176 -8.10 -13.96 3.69
C LYS A 176 -9.34 -13.21 3.18
N TYR A 177 -9.32 -12.75 1.94
CA TYR A 177 -10.38 -11.92 1.35
C TYR A 177 -11.17 -12.62 0.25
N GLY A 178 -10.80 -13.86 -0.12
CA GLY A 178 -11.49 -14.61 -1.16
C GLY A 178 -11.39 -13.98 -2.56
N ILE A 179 -10.40 -13.11 -2.78
CA ILE A 179 -10.18 -12.49 -4.09
C ILE A 179 -9.78 -13.60 -5.07
N ASN A 180 -10.42 -13.60 -6.25
CA ASN A 180 -10.11 -14.60 -7.25
C ASN A 180 -8.64 -14.48 -7.69
N GLY A 181 -7.86 -15.54 -7.49
CA GLY A 181 -6.45 -15.57 -7.87
C GLY A 181 -6.17 -15.32 -9.37
N MET A 182 -7.18 -15.55 -10.24
CA MET A 182 -7.08 -15.22 -11.66
C MET A 182 -7.11 -13.71 -11.93
N ASP A 183 -7.65 -12.92 -11.00
CA ASP A 183 -7.71 -11.47 -11.12
C ASP A 183 -6.46 -10.77 -10.54
N LEU A 184 -5.50 -11.55 -10.02
CA LEU A 184 -4.25 -11.07 -9.48
C LEU A 184 -3.06 -11.62 -10.28
N VAL A 185 -2.35 -10.73 -10.96
CA VAL A 185 -1.07 -11.02 -11.64
C VAL A 185 0.05 -10.49 -10.76
N THR A 186 1.03 -11.32 -10.42
CA THR A 186 2.20 -10.87 -9.65
C THR A 186 3.40 -10.69 -10.55
N VAL A 187 4.22 -9.67 -10.26
CA VAL A 187 5.47 -9.40 -10.97
C VAL A 187 6.53 -8.91 -9.99
N GLY A 188 7.78 -9.35 -10.16
CA GLY A 188 8.94 -8.81 -9.45
C GLY A 188 9.78 -7.97 -10.40
N TYR A 189 10.15 -6.79 -9.97
CA TYR A 189 11.07 -5.91 -10.70
C TYR A 189 12.42 -5.76 -9.98
N GLY A 190 12.58 -6.37 -8.81
CA GLY A 190 13.78 -6.23 -8.00
C GLY A 190 14.19 -4.77 -7.86
N ARG A 191 15.47 -4.48 -8.13
CA ARG A 191 16.05 -3.14 -8.18
C ARG A 191 15.96 -2.46 -9.55
N GLY A 192 15.40 -3.13 -10.56
CA GLY A 192 15.38 -2.62 -11.94
C GLY A 192 14.41 -1.47 -12.19
N LYS A 193 13.43 -1.25 -11.31
CA LYS A 193 12.43 -0.16 -11.43
C LYS A 193 12.34 0.62 -10.12
N LEU A 194 13.40 1.38 -9.79
CA LEU A 194 13.44 2.23 -8.60
C LEU A 194 12.43 3.37 -8.71
N LYS A 195 11.80 3.74 -7.58
CA LYS A 195 10.93 4.92 -7.47
C LYS A 195 11.77 6.20 -7.46
N ASP A 196 12.87 6.17 -6.73
CA ASP A 196 13.86 7.24 -6.68
C ASP A 196 15.24 6.72 -7.13
N PRO A 197 15.60 6.89 -8.41
CA PRO A 197 16.91 6.50 -8.92
C PRO A 197 18.08 7.33 -8.35
N ASN A 198 17.81 8.55 -7.86
CA ASN A 198 18.82 9.41 -7.26
C ASN A 198 19.20 8.95 -5.85
N GLN A 199 18.30 8.25 -5.17
CA GLN A 199 18.52 7.65 -3.86
C GLN A 199 18.25 6.14 -3.92
N PRO A 200 19.11 5.34 -4.56
CA PRO A 200 18.82 3.95 -4.87
C PRO A 200 18.63 3.06 -3.64
N MET A 201 19.16 3.47 -2.48
CA MET A 201 19.01 2.76 -1.19
C MET A 201 17.83 3.27 -0.36
N ALA A 202 17.07 4.27 -0.84
CA ALA A 202 15.97 4.87 -0.08
C ALA A 202 14.87 3.84 0.20
N GLU A 203 14.23 3.98 1.37
CA GLU A 203 13.10 3.15 1.81
C GLU A 203 11.94 3.16 0.82
N ALA A 204 11.69 4.31 0.19
CA ALA A 204 10.64 4.47 -0.82
C ALA A 204 10.76 3.50 -2.02
N ASN A 205 11.96 2.95 -2.27
CA ASN A 205 12.17 1.93 -3.30
C ASN A 205 11.66 0.54 -2.86
N ARG A 206 11.60 0.27 -1.55
CA ARG A 206 11.08 -0.98 -0.98
C ARG A 206 9.56 -0.89 -0.85
N ARG A 207 8.85 -1.19 -1.92
CA ARG A 207 7.39 -1.04 -1.99
C ARG A 207 6.72 -2.19 -2.73
N VAL A 208 5.44 -2.30 -2.55
CA VAL A 208 4.53 -3.04 -3.42
C VAL A 208 3.65 -2.06 -4.16
N GLN A 209 3.66 -2.11 -5.46
CA GLN A 209 2.76 -1.31 -6.30
C GLN A 209 1.59 -2.17 -6.75
N VAL A 210 0.38 -1.67 -6.61
CA VAL A 210 -0.83 -2.31 -7.12
C VAL A 210 -1.40 -1.45 -8.22
N VAL A 211 -1.70 -2.07 -9.37
CA VAL A 211 -2.19 -1.37 -10.56
C VAL A 211 -3.44 -2.06 -11.07
N ASN A 212 -4.49 -1.30 -11.32
CA ASN A 212 -5.67 -1.80 -12.01
C ASN A 212 -5.42 -1.78 -13.53
N THR A 213 -5.47 -2.93 -14.19
CA THR A 213 -5.19 -3.03 -15.63
C THR A 213 -6.35 -2.54 -16.50
N GLU A 214 -7.51 -2.34 -15.93
CA GLU A 214 -8.68 -1.97 -16.71
C GLU A 214 -8.66 -0.49 -17.09
N ASN A 215 -8.90 -0.24 -18.36
CA ASN A 215 -9.39 1.04 -18.83
C ASN A 215 -10.90 1.03 -18.60
N LYS A 216 -11.44 1.88 -17.76
CA LYS A 216 -12.88 1.92 -17.54
C LYS A 216 -13.59 2.14 -18.86
N ALA A 217 -14.16 1.07 -19.40
CA ALA A 217 -15.13 1.17 -20.46
C ALA A 217 -16.31 1.98 -19.91
N ILE A 218 -16.69 3.04 -20.61
CA ILE A 218 -17.94 3.75 -20.36
C ILE A 218 -19.03 2.68 -20.51
N ALA A 219 -19.66 2.29 -19.38
CA ALA A 219 -20.83 1.44 -19.47
C ALA A 219 -21.89 2.20 -20.26
N SER A 220 -22.08 1.81 -21.51
CA SER A 220 -23.26 2.19 -22.30
C SER A 220 -24.46 1.53 -21.62
N LYS A 221 -25.34 2.36 -21.05
CA LYS A 221 -26.70 1.95 -20.75
C LYS A 221 -27.49 1.78 -22.03
#